data_be73f03fb771e405a8a367fdd1ff85c7
#
_entry.id   be73f03fb771e405a8a367fdd1ff85c7
#
_cell.length_a   1.000
_cell.length_b   1.000
_cell.length_c   1.000
_cell.angle_alpha   90.00
_cell.angle_beta   90.00
_cell.angle_gamma   90.00
#
_symmetry.space_group_name_H-M   'P 1'
#
loop_
_entity.id
_entity.type
_entity.pdbx_description
1 polymer ?
#
loop_
_entity_poly.entity_id
_entity_poly.type
_entity_poly.pdbx_seq_one_letter_code
_entity_poly.pdbx_strand_id
1 'polypeptide(L)'
;MLTLKQVALLRNELKTAQRPLFFYDDDPDGLTSFLLLYKVYREGRGVIVKSSSKLEKPMLGKVEEQKPDKIFVLDVPVIEQEFADGAHVPIFWIDHHQPLQVKNVQYFNPRVKDPDIYIPTSRMAYQISTRHEDLWIAAVGCFGDYYLPDFLREFLERYPALLPKALPLPEILYQTPVGKLVRIFSFLLKGKTTEVYKCIKILTRIASPDEILQQSTPAGKYLFQRFEQINQRYEPLIERARQQATKSKVLLFHYQEDEWSFTADLANELAAAYQKKVIIIAREKGGEMKCSLRAQFPILPALEKALVGIDGFGGGHPNACGMVIKKPDWERFLQRFKDEVA
;
A
#
# COMPACT_ATOMS: atom_id res chain seq x y z
N MET A 1 14.69 -11.31 -4.59
CA MET A 1 14.28 -12.24 -3.51
C MET A 1 15.30 -12.21 -2.39
N LEU A 2 14.88 -12.48 -1.16
CA LEU A 2 15.79 -12.70 -0.04
C LEU A 2 16.63 -13.96 -0.28
N THR A 3 17.87 -13.94 0.18
CA THR A 3 18.74 -15.12 0.16
C THR A 3 18.28 -16.16 1.18
N LEU A 4 18.64 -17.42 0.99
CA LEU A 4 18.32 -18.50 1.96
C LEU A 4 18.82 -18.19 3.36
N LYS A 5 20.03 -17.57 3.47
CA LYS A 5 20.58 -17.13 4.77
C LYS A 5 19.72 -16.06 5.45
N GLN A 6 19.25 -15.06 4.69
CA GLN A 6 18.37 -14.00 5.20
C GLN A 6 17.02 -14.58 5.65
N VAL A 7 16.43 -15.47 4.86
CA VAL A 7 15.18 -16.16 5.22
C VAL A 7 15.34 -16.97 6.50
N ALA A 8 16.42 -17.78 6.60
CA ALA A 8 16.70 -18.57 7.79
C ALA A 8 16.89 -17.68 9.03
N LEU A 9 17.62 -16.58 8.91
CA LEU A 9 17.80 -15.60 9.97
C LEU A 9 16.46 -15.02 10.43
N LEU A 10 15.67 -14.47 9.50
CA LEU A 10 14.38 -13.84 9.83
C LEU A 10 13.39 -14.83 10.46
N ARG A 11 13.35 -16.07 9.99
CA ARG A 11 12.56 -17.14 10.62
C ARG A 11 12.98 -17.42 12.06
N ASN A 12 14.30 -17.50 12.29
CA ASN A 12 14.82 -17.71 13.64
C ASN A 12 14.48 -16.54 14.56
N GLU A 13 14.66 -15.30 14.08
CA GLU A 13 14.36 -14.09 14.85
C GLU A 13 12.87 -13.97 15.20
N LEU A 14 11.99 -14.28 14.26
CA LEU A 14 10.53 -14.32 14.50
C LEU A 14 10.15 -15.44 15.47
N LYS A 15 10.73 -16.65 15.33
CA LYS A 15 10.46 -17.79 16.20
C LYS A 15 10.89 -17.58 17.64
N THR A 16 11.99 -16.86 17.84
CA THR A 16 12.57 -16.61 19.17
C THR A 16 12.06 -15.33 19.83
N ALA A 17 11.32 -14.49 19.12
CA ALA A 17 10.72 -13.29 19.68
C ALA A 17 9.60 -13.65 20.66
N GLN A 18 9.64 -13.00 21.84
CA GLN A 18 8.63 -13.19 22.91
C GLN A 18 7.50 -12.17 22.80
N ARG A 19 7.82 -10.96 22.40
CA ARG A 19 6.89 -9.82 22.25
C ARG A 19 7.26 -9.01 21.01
N PRO A 20 7.19 -9.58 19.80
CA PRO A 20 7.55 -8.85 18.59
C PRO A 20 6.56 -7.71 18.34
N LEU A 21 7.10 -6.55 17.95
CA LEU A 21 6.33 -5.40 17.50
C LEU A 21 6.53 -5.23 15.98
N PHE A 22 5.42 -5.23 15.23
CA PHE A 22 5.43 -5.04 13.79
C PHE A 22 4.98 -3.62 13.47
N PHE A 23 5.81 -2.85 12.78
CA PHE A 23 5.40 -1.64 12.08
C PHE A 23 5.24 -1.96 10.61
N TYR A 24 4.14 -1.52 9.97
CA TYR A 24 3.90 -1.77 8.55
C TYR A 24 3.13 -0.63 7.90
N ASP A 25 3.29 -0.45 6.58
CA ASP A 25 2.66 0.65 5.84
C ASP A 25 1.14 0.48 5.72
N ASP A 26 0.44 1.59 5.49
CA ASP A 26 -1.04 1.72 5.44
C ASP A 26 -1.57 1.39 4.05
N ASP A 27 -1.12 0.26 3.49
CA ASP A 27 -1.52 -0.24 2.18
C ASP A 27 -1.65 -1.77 2.14
N PRO A 28 -2.12 -2.38 1.02
CA PRO A 28 -2.25 -3.83 0.91
C PRO A 28 -0.93 -4.59 1.04
N ASP A 29 0.22 -4.06 0.57
CA ASP A 29 1.51 -4.75 0.66
C ASP A 29 1.99 -4.83 2.11
N GLY A 30 2.00 -3.70 2.83
CA GLY A 30 2.34 -3.65 4.24
C GLY A 30 1.41 -4.50 5.10
N LEU A 31 0.08 -4.39 4.90
CA LEU A 31 -0.91 -5.18 5.65
C LEU A 31 -0.74 -6.69 5.43
N THR A 32 -0.60 -7.13 4.18
CA THR A 32 -0.47 -8.57 3.89
C THR A 32 0.88 -9.12 4.35
N SER A 33 1.93 -8.31 4.31
CA SER A 33 3.23 -8.65 4.89
C SER A 33 3.11 -8.95 6.39
N PHE A 34 2.43 -8.08 7.12
CA PHE A 34 2.12 -8.33 8.54
C PHE A 34 1.29 -9.59 8.73
N LEU A 35 0.19 -9.76 7.99
CA LEU A 35 -0.70 -10.92 8.12
C LEU A 35 0.05 -12.24 7.87
N LEU A 36 0.87 -12.31 6.82
CA LEU A 36 1.64 -13.50 6.46
C LEU A 36 2.58 -13.93 7.59
N LEU A 37 3.28 -13.00 8.22
CA LEU A 37 4.19 -13.31 9.32
C LEU A 37 3.42 -13.62 10.62
N TYR A 38 2.42 -12.80 10.95
CA TYR A 38 1.60 -13.01 12.15
C TYR A 38 0.87 -14.35 12.17
N LYS A 39 0.34 -14.81 11.03
CA LYS A 39 -0.40 -16.10 10.96
C LYS A 39 0.49 -17.31 11.21
N VAL A 40 1.80 -17.21 10.94
CA VAL A 40 2.77 -18.28 11.25
C VAL A 40 3.12 -18.30 12.73
N TYR A 41 3.53 -17.15 13.23
CA TYR A 41 4.13 -17.07 14.58
C TYR A 41 3.10 -16.79 15.68
N ARG A 42 1.95 -16.17 15.31
CA ARG A 42 0.79 -15.86 16.18
C ARG A 42 1.13 -15.06 17.43
N GLU A 43 2.27 -14.38 17.41
CA GLU A 43 2.77 -13.55 18.49
C GLU A 43 2.97 -12.12 18.03
N GLY A 44 2.84 -11.16 18.93
CA GLY A 44 3.16 -9.77 18.70
C GLY A 44 1.98 -8.84 18.41
N ARG A 45 2.34 -7.58 18.25
CA ARG A 45 1.42 -6.48 17.94
C ARG A 45 1.77 -5.85 16.60
N GLY A 46 0.74 -5.53 15.82
CA GLY A 46 0.88 -4.74 14.60
C GLY A 46 0.54 -3.27 14.85
N VAL A 47 1.35 -2.37 14.32
CA VAL A 47 1.16 -0.91 14.34
C VAL A 47 1.27 -0.40 12.91
N ILE A 48 0.19 0.25 12.42
CA ILE A 48 0.17 0.84 11.10
C ILE A 48 0.92 2.17 11.12
N VAL A 49 1.80 2.37 10.15
CA VAL A 49 2.50 3.63 9.92
C VAL A 49 1.67 4.44 8.94
N LYS A 50 0.91 5.42 9.44
CA LYS A 50 0.00 6.27 8.64
C LYS A 50 0.65 7.58 8.24
N SER A 51 0.13 8.18 7.18
CA SER A 51 0.32 9.58 6.76
C SER A 51 1.67 9.95 6.18
N SER A 52 2.79 9.57 6.76
CA SER A 52 4.13 9.92 6.29
C SER A 52 4.87 8.74 5.68
N SER A 53 4.36 7.51 5.86
CA SER A 53 5.08 6.25 5.56
C SER A 53 6.52 6.27 6.13
N LYS A 54 6.68 6.87 7.34
CA LYS A 54 7.97 7.01 8.02
C LYS A 54 7.87 6.58 9.48
N LEU A 55 8.88 5.90 9.95
CA LEU A 55 9.10 5.68 11.38
C LEU A 55 9.93 6.82 11.97
N GLU A 56 9.24 7.71 12.67
CA GLU A 56 9.80 8.91 13.30
C GLU A 56 9.87 8.74 14.82
N LYS A 57 10.66 9.59 15.46
CA LYS A 57 10.85 9.61 16.94
C LYS A 57 9.54 9.47 17.77
N PRO A 58 8.41 10.15 17.42
CA PRO A 58 7.17 10.00 18.18
C PRO A 58 6.65 8.55 18.26
N MET A 59 7.01 7.69 17.29
CA MET A 59 6.61 6.28 17.29
C MET A 59 7.32 5.44 18.37
N LEU A 60 8.38 5.98 19.00
CA LEU A 60 9.01 5.37 20.20
C LEU A 60 8.02 5.21 21.36
N GLY A 61 7.00 6.06 21.47
CA GLY A 61 5.92 5.88 22.44
C GLY A 61 5.21 4.52 22.30
N LYS A 62 5.14 3.95 21.08
CA LYS A 62 4.61 2.59 20.88
C LYS A 62 5.58 1.51 21.33
N VAL A 63 6.87 1.74 21.20
CA VAL A 63 7.91 0.83 21.71
C VAL A 63 7.88 0.80 23.25
N GLU A 64 7.79 1.95 23.89
CA GLU A 64 7.67 2.07 25.34
C GLU A 64 6.39 1.43 25.88
N GLU A 65 5.25 1.63 25.21
CA GLU A 65 3.96 1.05 25.58
C GLU A 65 3.97 -0.49 25.49
N GLN A 66 4.51 -1.04 24.40
CA GLN A 66 4.45 -2.47 24.11
C GLN A 66 5.65 -3.26 24.70
N LYS A 67 6.75 -2.59 25.02
CA LYS A 67 8.00 -3.18 25.54
C LYS A 67 8.42 -4.43 24.74
N PRO A 68 8.61 -4.30 23.43
CA PRO A 68 8.97 -5.44 22.59
C PRO A 68 10.38 -5.92 22.91
N ASP A 69 10.65 -7.18 22.60
CA ASP A 69 12.02 -7.72 22.58
C ASP A 69 12.65 -7.59 21.19
N LYS A 70 11.83 -7.46 20.13
CA LYS A 70 12.26 -7.25 18.74
C LYS A 70 11.25 -6.42 17.98
N ILE A 71 11.73 -5.63 17.03
CA ILE A 71 10.91 -4.83 16.11
C ILE A 71 11.10 -5.37 14.70
N PHE A 72 9.98 -5.58 13.98
CA PHE A 72 9.96 -5.90 12.56
C PHE A 72 9.27 -4.74 11.83
N VAL A 73 9.96 -4.15 10.87
CA VAL A 73 9.43 -3.06 10.04
C VAL A 73 9.21 -3.62 8.64
N LEU A 74 7.98 -3.52 8.14
CA LEU A 74 7.53 -4.15 6.91
C LEU A 74 7.01 -3.08 5.97
N ASP A 75 7.62 -2.96 4.79
CA ASP A 75 7.12 -2.08 3.74
C ASP A 75 7.08 -0.59 4.08
N VAL A 76 7.89 -0.16 5.02
CA VAL A 76 8.00 1.26 5.41
C VAL A 76 9.24 1.85 4.73
N PRO A 77 9.09 2.85 3.84
CA PRO A 77 10.20 3.36 3.03
C PRO A 77 11.28 4.10 3.84
N VAL A 78 10.95 4.64 4.99
CA VAL A 78 11.88 5.47 5.78
C VAL A 78 11.84 5.11 7.25
N ILE A 79 13.01 4.81 7.81
CA ILE A 79 13.23 4.78 9.26
C ILE A 79 14.17 5.94 9.58
N GLU A 80 13.75 6.88 10.42
CA GLU A 80 14.61 7.96 10.87
C GLU A 80 15.66 7.44 11.87
N GLN A 81 16.87 7.99 11.81
CA GLN A 81 17.97 7.57 12.69
C GLN A 81 17.63 7.73 14.15
N GLU A 82 16.88 8.79 14.52
CA GLU A 82 16.44 9.03 15.89
C GLU A 82 15.52 7.92 16.42
N PHE A 83 14.65 7.35 15.55
CA PHE A 83 13.84 6.20 15.92
C PHE A 83 14.70 4.95 16.14
N ALA A 84 15.62 4.68 15.19
CA ALA A 84 16.50 3.51 15.28
C ALA A 84 17.39 3.54 16.53
N ASP A 85 17.93 4.70 16.87
CA ASP A 85 18.78 4.90 18.04
C ASP A 85 17.99 4.82 19.36
N GLY A 86 16.74 5.30 19.37
CA GLY A 86 15.90 5.32 20.57
C GLY A 86 15.16 4.02 20.87
N ALA A 87 15.09 3.08 19.95
CA ALA A 87 14.32 1.85 20.13
C ALA A 87 14.94 0.88 21.15
N HIS A 88 16.27 0.87 21.28
CA HIS A 88 17.06 0.04 22.21
C HIS A 88 16.80 -1.48 22.15
N VAL A 89 16.22 -1.97 21.06
CA VAL A 89 15.98 -3.38 20.76
C VAL A 89 16.33 -3.68 19.30
N PRO A 90 16.61 -4.94 18.91
CA PRO A 90 16.92 -5.28 17.54
C PRO A 90 15.78 -4.91 16.57
N ILE A 91 16.12 -4.25 15.47
CA ILE A 91 15.19 -3.85 14.41
C ILE A 91 15.53 -4.63 13.14
N PHE A 92 14.53 -5.32 12.58
CA PHE A 92 14.59 -6.06 11.31
C PHE A 92 13.70 -5.34 10.31
N TRP A 93 14.31 -4.68 9.31
CA TRP A 93 13.61 -3.88 8.33
C TRP A 93 13.56 -4.62 6.99
N ILE A 94 12.37 -5.04 6.58
CA ILE A 94 12.10 -5.76 5.33
C ILE A 94 11.32 -4.82 4.42
N ASP A 95 11.91 -4.44 3.30
CA ASP A 95 11.40 -3.37 2.46
C ASP A 95 11.86 -3.52 1.01
N HIS A 96 11.20 -2.82 0.08
CA HIS A 96 11.49 -2.84 -1.36
C HIS A 96 11.66 -1.44 -1.98
N HIS A 97 11.50 -0.39 -1.19
CA HIS A 97 11.66 0.99 -1.64
C HIS A 97 13.12 1.34 -1.96
N GLN A 98 13.35 2.59 -2.38
CA GLN A 98 14.71 3.09 -2.59
C GLN A 98 15.55 2.91 -1.32
N PRO A 99 16.70 2.19 -1.41
CA PRO A 99 17.49 1.90 -0.23
C PRO A 99 18.00 3.13 0.48
N LEU A 100 17.92 3.10 1.81
CA LEU A 100 18.49 4.13 2.69
C LEU A 100 19.52 3.50 3.63
N GLN A 101 20.48 4.32 4.06
CA GLN A 101 21.47 3.91 5.06
C GLN A 101 21.03 4.41 6.44
N VAL A 102 20.61 3.46 7.30
CA VAL A 102 20.25 3.72 8.69
C VAL A 102 21.08 2.80 9.58
N LYS A 103 21.72 3.36 10.62
CA LYS A 103 22.48 2.58 11.60
C LYS A 103 21.55 1.89 12.58
N ASN A 104 22.05 0.85 13.27
CA ASN A 104 21.33 0.10 14.30
C ASN A 104 20.08 -0.64 13.81
N VAL A 105 19.98 -0.93 12.49
CA VAL A 105 18.93 -1.74 11.89
C VAL A 105 19.54 -2.86 11.04
N GLN A 106 18.88 -4.01 10.96
CA GLN A 106 19.18 -5.07 10.02
C GLN A 106 18.26 -4.92 8.81
N TYR A 107 18.81 -4.42 7.70
CA TYR A 107 18.04 -4.07 6.51
C TYR A 107 18.02 -5.19 5.48
N PHE A 108 16.83 -5.57 5.03
CA PHE A 108 16.56 -6.64 4.07
C PHE A 108 15.79 -6.08 2.88
N ASN A 109 16.54 -5.59 1.90
CA ASN A 109 15.99 -5.02 0.68
C ASN A 109 16.79 -5.54 -0.53
N PRO A 110 16.15 -6.23 -1.48
CA PRO A 110 16.81 -6.74 -2.68
C PRO A 110 17.49 -5.65 -3.52
N ARG A 111 16.95 -4.43 -3.51
CA ARG A 111 17.47 -3.27 -4.26
C ARG A 111 18.83 -2.78 -3.78
N VAL A 112 19.26 -3.15 -2.58
CA VAL A 112 20.63 -2.86 -2.11
C VAL A 112 21.68 -3.52 -3.02
N LYS A 113 21.35 -4.68 -3.62
CA LYS A 113 22.25 -5.40 -4.53
C LYS A 113 21.99 -5.08 -5.99
N ASP A 114 20.75 -4.87 -6.35
CA ASP A 114 20.32 -4.60 -7.71
C ASP A 114 19.19 -3.53 -7.66
N PRO A 115 19.50 -2.27 -7.98
CA PRO A 115 18.55 -1.17 -7.90
C PRO A 115 17.30 -1.32 -8.78
N ASP A 116 17.39 -2.13 -9.84
CA ASP A 116 16.31 -2.33 -10.80
C ASP A 116 15.33 -3.44 -10.38
N ILE A 117 15.68 -4.21 -9.37
CA ILE A 117 14.79 -5.25 -8.83
C ILE A 117 13.60 -4.60 -8.12
N TYR A 118 12.40 -5.06 -8.51
CA TYR A 118 11.14 -4.71 -7.84
C TYR A 118 10.47 -5.98 -7.32
N ILE A 119 10.41 -6.14 -6.00
CA ILE A 119 9.81 -7.31 -5.32
C ILE A 119 9.08 -6.81 -4.08
N PRO A 120 7.73 -6.85 -4.04
CA PRO A 120 6.93 -6.40 -2.91
C PRO A 120 7.32 -7.06 -1.59
N THR A 121 7.12 -6.36 -0.51
CA THR A 121 7.40 -6.86 0.84
C THR A 121 6.55 -8.08 1.18
N SER A 122 5.30 -8.13 0.72
CA SER A 122 4.42 -9.31 0.85
C SER A 122 4.99 -10.56 0.15
N ARG A 123 5.65 -10.40 -1.00
CA ARG A 123 6.31 -11.53 -1.65
C ARG A 123 7.48 -12.07 -0.81
N MET A 124 8.24 -11.18 -0.17
CA MET A 124 9.31 -11.56 0.75
C MET A 124 8.75 -12.17 2.05
N ALA A 125 7.69 -11.60 2.59
CA ALA A 125 7.00 -12.12 3.76
C ALA A 125 6.45 -13.55 3.50
N TYR A 126 5.90 -13.80 2.30
CA TYR A 126 5.46 -15.14 1.90
C TYR A 126 6.65 -16.13 1.81
N GLN A 127 7.79 -15.68 1.31
CA GLN A 127 9.02 -16.50 1.30
C GLN A 127 9.47 -16.87 2.72
N ILE A 128 9.27 -15.99 3.69
CA ILE A 128 9.58 -16.24 5.11
C ILE A 128 8.53 -17.17 5.73
N SER A 129 7.25 -16.96 5.46
CA SER A 129 6.14 -17.66 6.12
C SER A 129 6.05 -19.13 5.76
N THR A 130 6.21 -19.50 4.49
CA THR A 130 6.03 -20.88 3.94
C THR A 130 4.66 -21.52 4.15
N ARG A 131 3.66 -20.74 4.54
CA ARG A 131 2.29 -21.25 4.69
C ARG A 131 1.58 -21.22 3.33
N HIS A 132 1.52 -22.38 2.67
CA HIS A 132 0.91 -22.48 1.34
C HIS A 132 -0.57 -22.10 1.33
N GLU A 133 -1.29 -22.31 2.43
CA GLU A 133 -2.71 -21.91 2.57
C GLU A 133 -2.91 -20.39 2.54
N ASP A 134 -1.88 -19.60 2.82
CA ASP A 134 -1.92 -18.13 2.80
C ASP A 134 -1.45 -17.53 1.46
N LEU A 135 -1.26 -18.35 0.42
CA LEU A 135 -0.88 -17.89 -0.93
C LEU A 135 -1.80 -16.78 -1.47
N TRP A 136 -3.10 -16.85 -1.17
CA TRP A 136 -4.04 -15.82 -1.58
C TRP A 136 -3.77 -14.46 -0.91
N ILE A 137 -3.29 -14.44 0.33
CA ILE A 137 -2.90 -13.21 1.03
C ILE A 137 -1.67 -12.60 0.36
N ALA A 138 -0.68 -13.43 0.04
CA ALA A 138 0.50 -12.99 -0.69
C ALA A 138 0.16 -12.43 -2.08
N ALA A 139 -0.79 -13.07 -2.78
CA ALA A 139 -1.26 -12.58 -4.08
C ALA A 139 -1.96 -11.23 -3.97
N VAL A 140 -2.79 -11.01 -2.94
CA VAL A 140 -3.44 -9.71 -2.67
C VAL A 140 -2.40 -8.60 -2.49
N GLY A 141 -1.33 -8.81 -1.71
CA GLY A 141 -0.27 -7.82 -1.53
C GLY A 141 0.49 -7.57 -2.83
N CYS A 142 0.95 -8.62 -3.49
CA CYS A 142 1.69 -8.50 -4.75
C CYS A 142 0.90 -7.75 -5.83
N PHE A 143 -0.38 -8.10 -6.03
CA PHE A 143 -1.21 -7.40 -7.02
C PHE A 143 -1.51 -5.96 -6.59
N GLY A 144 -1.71 -5.72 -5.28
CA GLY A 144 -1.91 -4.38 -4.73
C GLY A 144 -0.74 -3.46 -5.01
N ASP A 145 0.46 -4.01 -5.04
CA ASP A 145 1.71 -3.31 -5.36
C ASP A 145 2.12 -3.43 -6.85
N TYR A 146 1.16 -3.67 -7.73
CA TYR A 146 1.36 -3.76 -9.19
C TYR A 146 2.43 -4.78 -9.63
N TYR A 147 2.55 -5.88 -8.91
CA TYR A 147 3.55 -6.92 -9.19
C TYR A 147 2.89 -8.26 -9.57
N LEU A 148 3.38 -8.89 -10.66
CA LEU A 148 3.01 -10.26 -11.03
C LEU A 148 4.00 -11.23 -10.38
N PRO A 149 3.57 -12.00 -9.36
CA PRO A 149 4.48 -12.85 -8.60
C PRO A 149 4.89 -14.10 -9.39
N ASP A 150 6.07 -14.63 -9.06
CA ASP A 150 6.62 -15.85 -9.61
C ASP A 150 5.77 -17.11 -9.31
N PHE A 151 4.94 -17.06 -8.26
CA PHE A 151 3.98 -18.10 -7.92
C PHE A 151 2.61 -17.96 -8.65
N LEU A 152 2.51 -17.07 -9.66
CA LEU A 152 1.24 -16.85 -10.37
C LEU A 152 0.62 -18.14 -10.91
N ARG A 153 1.43 -19.05 -11.44
CA ARG A 153 0.96 -20.36 -11.94
C ARG A 153 0.31 -21.18 -10.83
N GLU A 154 0.97 -21.32 -9.68
CA GLU A 154 0.42 -22.02 -8.51
C GLU A 154 -0.87 -21.36 -8.04
N PHE A 155 -0.94 -20.02 -8.06
CA PHE A 155 -2.14 -19.27 -7.70
C PHE A 155 -3.32 -19.57 -8.62
N LEU A 156 -3.12 -19.61 -9.95
CA LEU A 156 -4.16 -19.95 -10.93
C LEU A 156 -4.70 -21.38 -10.74
N GLU A 157 -3.82 -22.33 -10.47
CA GLU A 157 -4.17 -23.73 -10.24
C GLU A 157 -4.99 -23.89 -8.95
N ARG A 158 -4.63 -23.15 -7.90
CA ARG A 158 -5.21 -23.29 -6.56
C ARG A 158 -6.47 -22.43 -6.34
N TYR A 159 -6.55 -21.28 -6.99
CA TYR A 159 -7.64 -20.31 -6.84
C TYR A 159 -8.27 -19.90 -8.19
N PRO A 160 -8.72 -20.88 -9.01
CA PRO A 160 -9.29 -20.58 -10.34
C PRO A 160 -10.56 -19.71 -10.26
N ALA A 161 -11.30 -19.76 -9.14
CA ALA A 161 -12.45 -18.90 -8.90
C ALA A 161 -12.06 -17.43 -8.65
N LEU A 162 -10.85 -17.15 -8.17
CA LEU A 162 -10.34 -15.79 -7.95
C LEU A 162 -9.71 -15.21 -9.20
N LEU A 163 -8.99 -16.03 -9.96
CA LEU A 163 -8.34 -15.66 -11.21
C LEU A 163 -8.29 -16.88 -12.14
N PRO A 164 -9.19 -16.96 -13.13
CA PRO A 164 -9.34 -18.19 -13.95
C PRO A 164 -8.19 -18.38 -14.97
N LYS A 165 -7.47 -17.32 -15.33
CA LYS A 165 -6.34 -17.33 -16.27
C LYS A 165 -5.41 -16.15 -15.99
N ALA A 166 -4.20 -16.23 -16.53
CA ALA A 166 -3.29 -15.09 -16.51
C ALA A 166 -3.88 -13.92 -17.33
N LEU A 167 -3.87 -12.74 -16.73
CA LEU A 167 -4.37 -11.49 -17.30
C LEU A 167 -3.34 -10.38 -17.05
N PRO A 168 -3.37 -9.27 -17.82
CA PRO A 168 -2.64 -8.05 -17.46
C PRO A 168 -3.05 -7.54 -16.09
N LEU A 169 -2.11 -6.97 -15.33
CA LEU A 169 -2.37 -6.46 -13.98
C LEU A 169 -3.58 -5.52 -13.86
N PRO A 170 -3.81 -4.56 -14.78
CA PRO A 170 -5.00 -3.73 -14.72
C PRO A 170 -6.31 -4.53 -14.77
N GLU A 171 -6.35 -5.60 -15.58
CA GLU A 171 -7.54 -6.47 -15.65
C GLU A 171 -7.68 -7.30 -14.37
N ILE A 172 -6.57 -7.83 -13.84
CA ILE A 172 -6.57 -8.55 -12.53
C ILE A 172 -7.17 -7.66 -11.45
N LEU A 173 -6.69 -6.41 -11.32
CA LEU A 173 -7.08 -5.49 -10.25
C LEU A 173 -8.53 -5.02 -10.33
N TYR A 174 -9.05 -4.79 -11.54
CA TYR A 174 -10.34 -4.10 -11.69
C TYR A 174 -11.45 -4.97 -12.29
N GLN A 175 -11.17 -6.21 -12.71
CA GLN A 175 -12.16 -7.07 -13.36
C GLN A 175 -12.28 -8.48 -12.76
N THR A 176 -11.51 -8.80 -11.72
CA THR A 176 -11.48 -10.15 -11.15
C THR A 176 -11.84 -10.18 -9.65
N PRO A 177 -12.27 -11.34 -9.14
CA PRO A 177 -12.51 -11.51 -7.71
C PRO A 177 -11.27 -11.26 -6.83
N VAL A 178 -10.04 -11.60 -7.28
CA VAL A 178 -8.83 -11.27 -6.52
C VAL A 178 -8.58 -9.77 -6.49
N GLY A 179 -8.85 -9.04 -7.57
CA GLY A 179 -8.79 -7.57 -7.57
C GLY A 179 -9.80 -6.95 -6.61
N LYS A 180 -11.00 -7.54 -6.48
CA LYS A 180 -11.96 -7.13 -5.44
C LYS A 180 -11.39 -7.34 -4.03
N LEU A 181 -10.65 -8.42 -3.77
CA LEU A 181 -9.95 -8.63 -2.49
C LEU A 181 -8.89 -7.55 -2.24
N VAL A 182 -8.10 -7.18 -3.25
CA VAL A 182 -7.12 -6.07 -3.16
C VAL A 182 -7.84 -4.78 -2.73
N ARG A 183 -8.95 -4.44 -3.38
CA ARG A 183 -9.75 -3.25 -3.02
C ARG A 183 -10.34 -3.37 -1.61
N ILE A 184 -10.82 -4.53 -1.20
CA ILE A 184 -11.31 -4.77 0.16
C ILE A 184 -10.20 -4.48 1.16
N PHE A 185 -9.01 -5.05 0.99
CA PHE A 185 -7.88 -4.84 1.89
C PHE A 185 -7.48 -3.37 1.98
N SER A 186 -7.39 -2.67 0.85
CA SER A 186 -7.14 -1.22 0.82
C SER A 186 -8.22 -0.43 1.59
N PHE A 187 -9.50 -0.75 1.39
CA PHE A 187 -10.59 -0.01 2.01
C PHE A 187 -10.74 -0.30 3.50
N LEU A 188 -10.42 -1.51 3.97
CA LEU A 188 -10.41 -1.84 5.39
C LEU A 188 -9.38 -1.03 6.20
N LEU A 189 -8.37 -0.47 5.56
CA LEU A 189 -7.38 0.42 6.17
C LEU A 189 -7.89 1.88 6.32
N LYS A 190 -9.02 2.22 5.67
CA LYS A 190 -9.59 3.58 5.72
C LYS A 190 -10.47 3.81 6.94
N GLY A 191 -10.37 5.01 7.52
CA GLY A 191 -11.23 5.47 8.59
C GLY A 191 -10.59 5.52 9.97
N LYS A 192 -11.42 5.44 11.01
CA LYS A 192 -10.98 5.57 12.40
C LYS A 192 -10.07 4.42 12.78
N THR A 193 -8.98 4.74 13.46
CA THR A 193 -7.95 3.77 13.88
C THR A 193 -8.53 2.56 14.61
N THR A 194 -9.51 2.76 15.49
CA THR A 194 -10.17 1.67 16.24
C THR A 194 -10.89 0.68 15.33
N GLU A 195 -11.56 1.16 14.29
CA GLU A 195 -12.26 0.30 13.31
C GLU A 195 -11.28 -0.44 12.42
N VAL A 196 -10.22 0.23 11.97
CA VAL A 196 -9.14 -0.37 11.20
C VAL A 196 -8.49 -1.52 11.98
N TYR A 197 -8.07 -1.29 13.22
CA TYR A 197 -7.50 -2.35 14.06
C TYR A 197 -8.47 -3.51 14.32
N LYS A 198 -9.78 -3.23 14.45
CA LYS A 198 -10.79 -4.28 14.54
C LYS A 198 -10.83 -5.15 13.28
N CYS A 199 -10.80 -4.53 12.09
CA CYS A 199 -10.74 -5.26 10.82
C CYS A 199 -9.47 -6.10 10.71
N ILE A 200 -8.30 -5.55 11.05
CA ILE A 200 -7.03 -6.27 11.02
C ILE A 200 -7.06 -7.48 11.98
N LYS A 201 -7.56 -7.30 13.20
CA LYS A 201 -7.73 -8.39 14.16
C LYS A 201 -8.64 -9.51 13.63
N ILE A 202 -9.65 -9.16 12.86
CA ILE A 202 -10.51 -10.14 12.19
C ILE A 202 -9.75 -10.82 11.06
N LEU A 203 -9.03 -10.06 10.20
CA LEU A 203 -8.24 -10.59 9.09
C LEU A 203 -7.20 -11.63 9.54
N THR A 204 -6.59 -11.46 10.72
CA THR A 204 -5.64 -12.47 11.24
C THR A 204 -6.27 -13.86 11.44
N ARG A 205 -7.61 -13.96 11.48
CA ARG A 205 -8.37 -15.19 11.72
C ARG A 205 -9.04 -15.75 10.47
N ILE A 206 -9.10 -14.99 9.38
CA ILE A 206 -9.65 -15.44 8.10
C ILE A 206 -8.74 -16.53 7.52
N ALA A 207 -9.32 -17.68 7.22
CA ALA A 207 -8.59 -18.82 6.67
C ALA A 207 -8.69 -18.90 5.14
N SER A 208 -9.79 -18.42 4.55
CA SER A 208 -10.08 -18.51 3.12
C SER A 208 -10.62 -17.20 2.58
N PRO A 209 -10.28 -16.84 1.32
CA PRO A 209 -10.86 -15.67 0.65
C PRO A 209 -12.40 -15.75 0.50
N ASP A 210 -12.95 -16.96 0.46
CA ASP A 210 -14.40 -17.19 0.35
C ASP A 210 -15.17 -16.71 1.60
N GLU A 211 -14.53 -16.73 2.78
CA GLU A 211 -15.15 -16.17 3.97
C GLU A 211 -15.55 -14.71 3.76
N ILE A 212 -14.70 -13.95 3.07
CA ILE A 212 -14.96 -12.53 2.78
C ILE A 212 -15.88 -12.38 1.57
N LEU A 213 -15.51 -12.97 0.42
CA LEU A 213 -16.22 -12.75 -0.84
C LEU A 213 -17.64 -13.31 -0.84
N GLN A 214 -17.84 -14.47 -0.22
CA GLN A 214 -19.14 -15.14 -0.11
C GLN A 214 -19.84 -14.88 1.23
N GLN A 215 -19.16 -14.13 2.15
CA GLN A 215 -19.69 -13.82 3.48
C GLN A 215 -20.10 -15.09 4.28
N SER A 216 -19.36 -16.18 4.08
CA SER A 216 -19.69 -17.50 4.61
C SER A 216 -19.50 -17.64 6.12
N THR A 217 -18.80 -16.68 6.76
CA THR A 217 -18.63 -16.60 8.21
C THR A 217 -19.04 -15.23 8.75
N PRO A 218 -19.42 -15.12 10.06
CA PRO A 218 -19.67 -13.81 10.68
C PRO A 218 -18.49 -12.85 10.55
N ALA A 219 -17.25 -13.35 10.60
CA ALA A 219 -16.02 -12.59 10.42
C ALA A 219 -15.90 -12.01 9.01
N GLY A 220 -16.06 -12.85 7.99
CA GLY A 220 -16.04 -12.44 6.59
C GLY A 220 -17.18 -11.48 6.26
N LYS A 221 -18.40 -11.75 6.76
CA LYS A 221 -19.55 -10.85 6.62
C LYS A 221 -19.28 -9.46 7.19
N TYR A 222 -18.68 -9.38 8.39
CA TYR A 222 -18.31 -8.09 9.00
C TYR A 222 -17.33 -7.30 8.13
N LEU A 223 -16.27 -7.95 7.63
CA LEU A 223 -15.28 -7.30 6.77
C LEU A 223 -15.90 -6.82 5.47
N PHE A 224 -16.74 -7.65 4.84
CA PHE A 224 -17.42 -7.29 3.61
C PHE A 224 -18.40 -6.12 3.81
N GLN A 225 -19.19 -6.12 4.88
CA GLN A 225 -20.08 -5.00 5.22
C GLN A 225 -19.31 -3.70 5.47
N ARG A 226 -18.16 -3.77 6.15
CA ARG A 226 -17.29 -2.59 6.34
C ARG A 226 -16.74 -2.09 5.00
N PHE A 227 -16.31 -2.98 4.13
CA PHE A 227 -15.92 -2.63 2.76
C PHE A 227 -17.07 -1.94 2.01
N GLU A 228 -18.27 -2.50 2.01
CA GLU A 228 -19.42 -1.93 1.30
C GLU A 228 -19.77 -0.52 1.79
N GLN A 229 -19.69 -0.23 3.08
CA GLN A 229 -19.89 1.12 3.62
C GLN A 229 -18.95 2.14 2.99
N ILE A 230 -17.68 1.76 2.76
CA ILE A 230 -16.67 2.63 2.17
C ILE A 230 -16.85 2.68 0.65
N ASN A 231 -17.14 1.54 0.02
CA ASN A 231 -17.34 1.42 -1.41
C ASN A 231 -18.54 2.23 -1.91
N GLN A 232 -19.62 2.34 -1.13
CA GLN A 232 -20.77 3.20 -1.43
C GLN A 232 -20.43 4.70 -1.55
N ARG A 233 -19.30 5.13 -0.96
CA ARG A 233 -18.77 6.49 -1.16
C ARG A 233 -17.82 6.57 -2.35
N TYR A 234 -17.12 5.49 -2.64
CA TYR A 234 -16.16 5.41 -3.75
C TYR A 234 -16.85 5.35 -5.12
N GLU A 235 -17.85 4.46 -5.29
CA GLU A 235 -18.51 4.21 -6.59
C GLU A 235 -19.08 5.48 -7.24
N PRO A 236 -19.80 6.38 -6.56
CA PRO A 236 -20.25 7.62 -7.20
C PRO A 236 -19.09 8.54 -7.64
N LEU A 237 -17.95 8.50 -6.94
CA LEU A 237 -16.79 9.32 -7.33
C LEU A 237 -16.12 8.78 -8.60
N ILE A 238 -15.92 7.47 -8.70
CA ILE A 238 -15.29 6.89 -9.91
C ILE A 238 -16.20 7.05 -11.13
N GLU A 239 -17.51 6.89 -10.99
CA GLU A 239 -18.46 7.12 -12.08
C GLU A 239 -18.45 8.58 -12.56
N ARG A 240 -18.49 9.54 -11.64
CA ARG A 240 -18.37 10.96 -11.99
C ARG A 240 -17.03 11.30 -12.65
N ALA A 241 -15.94 10.70 -12.17
CA ALA A 241 -14.62 10.90 -12.76
C ALA A 241 -14.54 10.33 -14.19
N ARG A 242 -15.15 9.16 -14.46
CA ARG A 242 -15.24 8.57 -15.80
C ARG A 242 -16.02 9.47 -16.77
N GLN A 243 -17.10 10.11 -16.32
CA GLN A 243 -17.89 11.04 -17.13
C GLN A 243 -17.10 12.30 -17.56
N GLN A 244 -16.03 12.65 -16.83
CA GLN A 244 -15.15 13.76 -17.17
C GLN A 244 -14.06 13.39 -18.20
N ALA A 245 -13.99 12.15 -18.63
CA ALA A 245 -13.04 11.71 -19.64
C ALA A 245 -13.40 12.31 -21.02
N THR A 246 -12.65 13.32 -21.44
CA THR A 246 -12.78 13.98 -22.76
C THR A 246 -11.68 13.49 -23.71
N LYS A 247 -11.55 14.13 -24.91
CA LYS A 247 -10.43 13.88 -25.82
C LYS A 247 -9.08 14.43 -25.32
N SER A 248 -9.07 15.26 -24.26
CA SER A 248 -7.85 15.83 -23.67
C SER A 248 -6.88 14.74 -23.22
N LYS A 249 -5.58 15.02 -23.32
CA LYS A 249 -4.51 14.17 -22.80
C LYS A 249 -4.54 14.05 -21.27
N VAL A 250 -5.05 15.09 -20.58
CA VAL A 250 -5.20 15.12 -19.13
C VAL A 250 -6.66 14.86 -18.75
N LEU A 251 -6.89 13.87 -17.88
CA LEU A 251 -8.15 13.68 -17.17
C LEU A 251 -7.97 14.27 -15.76
N LEU A 252 -8.68 15.36 -15.50
CA LEU A 252 -8.73 16.00 -14.22
C LEU A 252 -10.07 15.70 -13.55
N PHE A 253 -10.04 15.18 -12.34
CA PHE A 253 -11.22 15.05 -11.50
C PHE A 253 -10.98 15.69 -10.14
N HIS A 254 -11.85 16.59 -9.77
CA HIS A 254 -11.83 17.28 -8.47
C HIS A 254 -13.06 16.92 -7.64
N TYR A 255 -12.83 16.61 -6.35
CA TYR A 255 -13.91 16.41 -5.38
C TYR A 255 -13.59 17.08 -4.05
N GLN A 256 -14.63 17.45 -3.32
CA GLN A 256 -14.49 18.02 -2.00
C GLN A 256 -14.20 16.96 -0.95
N GLU A 257 -13.73 17.39 0.23
CA GLU A 257 -13.45 16.50 1.34
C GLU A 257 -14.64 15.59 1.65
N ASP A 258 -14.35 14.32 1.76
CA ASP A 258 -15.21 13.30 2.36
C ASP A 258 -14.48 12.71 3.58
N GLU A 259 -15.17 11.89 4.36
CA GLU A 259 -14.61 11.20 5.52
C GLU A 259 -13.33 10.43 5.18
N TRP A 260 -13.26 9.89 3.96
CA TRP A 260 -12.12 9.11 3.47
C TRP A 260 -11.45 9.73 2.24
N SER A 261 -10.14 9.48 2.11
CA SER A 261 -9.40 9.84 0.89
C SER A 261 -9.44 8.70 -0.12
N PHE A 262 -9.81 9.03 -1.35
CA PHE A 262 -9.83 8.10 -2.47
C PHE A 262 -8.94 8.57 -3.64
N THR A 263 -8.08 9.58 -3.42
CA THR A 263 -7.29 10.16 -4.52
C THR A 263 -6.41 9.13 -5.22
N ALA A 264 -5.70 8.31 -4.46
CA ALA A 264 -4.84 7.27 -5.02
C ALA A 264 -5.65 6.14 -5.67
N ASP A 265 -6.71 5.66 -5.00
CA ASP A 265 -7.57 4.58 -5.54
C ASP A 265 -8.20 4.99 -6.86
N LEU A 266 -8.79 6.20 -6.94
CA LEU A 266 -9.37 6.75 -8.17
C LEU A 266 -8.32 6.94 -9.26
N ALA A 267 -7.14 7.48 -8.91
CA ALA A 267 -6.09 7.72 -9.88
C ALA A 267 -5.55 6.41 -10.47
N ASN A 268 -5.37 5.38 -9.67
CA ASN A 268 -4.91 4.07 -10.12
C ASN A 268 -5.94 3.40 -11.04
N GLU A 269 -7.23 3.38 -10.66
CA GLU A 269 -8.28 2.76 -11.47
C GLU A 269 -8.48 3.50 -12.82
N LEU A 270 -8.46 4.83 -12.81
CA LEU A 270 -8.59 5.62 -14.04
C LEU A 270 -7.34 5.49 -14.93
N ALA A 271 -6.13 5.42 -14.37
CA ALA A 271 -4.92 5.19 -15.16
C ALA A 271 -4.92 3.81 -15.83
N ALA A 272 -5.49 2.80 -15.18
CA ALA A 272 -5.68 1.48 -15.77
C ALA A 272 -6.67 1.52 -16.96
N ALA A 273 -7.78 2.26 -16.80
CA ALA A 273 -8.82 2.40 -17.82
C ALA A 273 -8.40 3.32 -18.98
N TYR A 274 -7.61 4.36 -18.71
CA TYR A 274 -7.24 5.41 -19.67
C TYR A 274 -5.72 5.50 -19.86
N GLN A 275 -5.07 4.45 -20.30
CA GLN A 275 -3.61 4.28 -20.39
C GLN A 275 -2.86 5.38 -21.17
N LYS A 276 -3.55 6.09 -22.08
CA LYS A 276 -2.96 7.18 -22.88
C LYS A 276 -3.09 8.56 -22.21
N LYS A 277 -3.68 8.63 -21.02
CA LYS A 277 -3.93 9.90 -20.34
C LYS A 277 -3.02 10.09 -19.13
N VAL A 278 -2.80 11.34 -18.80
CA VAL A 278 -2.36 11.74 -17.45
C VAL A 278 -3.61 11.91 -16.60
N ILE A 279 -3.66 11.21 -15.50
CA ILE A 279 -4.77 11.27 -14.54
C ILE A 279 -4.35 12.18 -13.38
N ILE A 280 -5.18 13.16 -13.07
CA ILE A 280 -5.03 14.05 -11.92
C ILE A 280 -6.30 13.94 -11.08
N ILE A 281 -6.19 13.38 -9.89
CA ILE A 281 -7.28 13.36 -8.92
C ILE A 281 -6.95 14.33 -7.80
N ALA A 282 -7.77 15.35 -7.62
CA ALA A 282 -7.58 16.40 -6.64
C ALA A 282 -8.69 16.37 -5.58
N ARG A 283 -8.30 16.37 -4.32
CA ARG A 283 -9.22 16.52 -3.17
C ARG A 283 -8.93 17.82 -2.45
N GLU A 284 -9.96 18.68 -2.34
CA GLU A 284 -9.88 19.88 -1.53
C GLU A 284 -10.12 19.55 -0.06
N LYS A 285 -9.20 19.95 0.81
CA LYS A 285 -9.30 19.78 2.26
C LYS A 285 -8.56 20.89 3.00
N GLY A 286 -9.27 21.63 3.87
CA GLY A 286 -8.64 22.63 4.75
C GLY A 286 -7.87 23.72 4.00
N GLY A 287 -8.35 24.16 2.83
CA GLY A 287 -7.67 25.18 1.99
C GLY A 287 -6.47 24.65 1.20
N GLU A 288 -6.29 23.33 1.18
CA GLU A 288 -5.24 22.63 0.41
C GLU A 288 -5.85 21.74 -0.67
N MET A 289 -5.11 21.58 -1.76
CA MET A 289 -5.38 20.61 -2.82
C MET A 289 -4.44 19.44 -2.63
N LYS A 290 -4.98 18.28 -2.23
CA LYS A 290 -4.25 17.00 -2.09
C LYS A 290 -4.51 16.17 -3.31
N CYS A 291 -3.43 15.84 -4.05
CA CYS A 291 -3.58 15.24 -5.36
C CYS A 291 -2.80 13.94 -5.51
N SER A 292 -3.35 13.06 -6.33
CA SER A 292 -2.64 11.89 -6.86
C SER A 292 -2.59 11.99 -8.39
N LEU A 293 -1.39 11.85 -8.94
CA LEU A 293 -1.12 11.92 -10.38
C LEU A 293 -0.61 10.57 -10.87
N ARG A 294 -1.14 10.10 -12.01
CA ARG A 294 -0.74 8.82 -12.63
C ARG A 294 -0.64 8.95 -14.13
N ALA A 295 0.35 8.29 -14.73
CA ALA A 295 0.47 8.12 -16.18
C ALA A 295 1.23 6.83 -16.52
N GLN A 296 1.19 6.41 -17.79
CA GLN A 296 1.99 5.28 -18.27
C GLN A 296 3.41 5.71 -18.75
N PHE A 297 3.79 6.95 -18.49
CA PHE A 297 5.10 7.55 -18.80
C PHE A 297 5.53 8.46 -17.65
N PRO A 298 6.84 8.80 -17.57
CA PRO A 298 7.36 9.62 -16.49
C PRO A 298 6.71 11.02 -16.45
N ILE A 299 6.11 11.36 -15.31
CA ILE A 299 5.48 12.67 -15.02
C ILE A 299 6.12 13.40 -13.84
N LEU A 300 7.03 12.75 -13.12
CA LEU A 300 7.71 13.36 -11.98
C LEU A 300 8.51 14.62 -12.38
N PRO A 301 9.28 14.64 -13.48
CA PRO A 301 9.99 15.86 -13.91
C PRO A 301 9.03 17.02 -14.25
N ALA A 302 7.88 16.72 -14.83
CA ALA A 302 6.86 17.73 -15.13
C ALA A 302 6.23 18.28 -13.82
N LEU A 303 5.98 17.40 -12.84
CA LEU A 303 5.51 17.81 -11.52
C LEU A 303 6.49 18.73 -10.82
N GLU A 304 7.78 18.36 -10.77
CA GLU A 304 8.83 19.15 -10.13
C GLU A 304 8.95 20.54 -10.74
N LYS A 305 8.94 20.65 -12.06
CA LYS A 305 8.96 21.95 -12.75
C LYS A 305 7.72 22.79 -12.46
N ALA A 306 6.54 22.17 -12.49
CA ALA A 306 5.28 22.88 -12.22
C ALA A 306 5.18 23.41 -10.78
N LEU A 307 5.85 22.77 -9.84
CA LEU A 307 5.86 23.16 -8.42
C LEU A 307 6.82 24.33 -8.12
N VAL A 308 7.70 24.74 -9.04
CA VAL A 308 8.64 25.84 -8.79
C VAL A 308 7.90 27.13 -8.45
N GLY A 309 8.12 27.66 -7.25
CA GLY A 309 7.46 28.88 -6.76
C GLY A 309 5.94 28.71 -6.45
N ILE A 310 5.50 27.48 -6.20
CA ILE A 310 4.18 27.12 -5.67
C ILE A 310 4.30 26.84 -4.17
N ASP A 311 3.37 27.31 -3.37
CA ASP A 311 3.31 26.99 -1.93
C ASP A 311 2.78 25.56 -1.75
N GLY A 312 3.69 24.62 -1.59
CA GLY A 312 3.37 23.20 -1.44
C GLY A 312 4.56 22.29 -1.76
N PHE A 313 4.29 21.01 -1.79
CA PHE A 313 5.29 19.99 -2.09
C PHE A 313 4.66 18.82 -2.86
N GLY A 314 5.50 18.08 -3.56
CA GLY A 314 5.08 16.87 -4.26
C GLY A 314 6.30 16.00 -4.59
N GLY A 315 6.02 14.75 -4.95
CA GLY A 315 7.04 13.78 -5.31
C GLY A 315 6.43 12.40 -5.52
N GLY A 316 7.27 11.38 -5.60
CA GLY A 316 6.85 9.99 -5.77
C GLY A 316 7.70 9.24 -6.78
N HIS A 317 7.09 8.25 -7.42
CA HIS A 317 7.71 7.47 -8.49
C HIS A 317 7.59 8.18 -9.85
N PRO A 318 8.40 7.81 -10.86
CA PRO A 318 8.34 8.45 -12.17
C PRO A 318 6.94 8.58 -12.76
N ASN A 319 6.10 7.56 -12.62
CA ASN A 319 4.76 7.46 -13.21
C ASN A 319 3.61 7.65 -12.20
N ALA A 320 3.92 7.78 -10.91
CA ALA A 320 2.93 7.80 -9.82
C ALA A 320 3.37 8.80 -8.74
N CYS A 321 2.78 9.99 -8.77
CA CYS A 321 3.14 11.10 -7.89
C CYS A 321 1.98 11.46 -6.96
N GLY A 322 2.35 12.05 -5.81
CA GLY A 322 1.46 12.74 -4.90
C GLY A 322 1.88 14.18 -4.71
N MET A 323 0.96 15.07 -4.41
CA MET A 323 1.28 16.45 -4.04
C MET A 323 0.25 17.07 -3.11
N VAL A 324 0.69 18.07 -2.37
CA VAL A 324 -0.16 18.94 -1.57
C VAL A 324 0.24 20.39 -1.87
N ILE A 325 -0.71 21.21 -2.28
CA ILE A 325 -0.47 22.62 -2.55
C ILE A 325 -1.59 23.47 -1.96
N LYS A 326 -1.34 24.75 -1.70
CA LYS A 326 -2.37 25.70 -1.28
C LYS A 326 -3.38 25.96 -2.40
N LYS A 327 -4.67 26.03 -2.06
CA LYS A 327 -5.74 26.26 -3.05
C LYS A 327 -5.54 27.49 -3.95
N PRO A 328 -5.05 28.64 -3.47
CA PRO A 328 -4.80 29.80 -4.34
C PRO A 328 -3.81 29.53 -5.48
N ASP A 329 -2.90 28.60 -5.29
CA ASP A 329 -1.89 28.24 -6.31
C ASP A 329 -2.37 27.16 -7.31
N TRP A 330 -3.58 26.60 -7.11
CA TRP A 330 -4.08 25.47 -7.87
C TRP A 330 -4.12 25.71 -9.39
N GLU A 331 -4.74 26.80 -9.82
CA GLU A 331 -4.89 27.09 -11.26
C GLU A 331 -3.54 27.36 -11.93
N ARG A 332 -2.63 28.07 -11.24
CA ARG A 332 -1.27 28.32 -11.74
C ARG A 332 -0.47 27.04 -11.90
N PHE A 333 -0.54 26.15 -10.90
CA PHE A 333 0.08 24.83 -10.97
C PHE A 333 -0.51 24.02 -12.13
N LEU A 334 -1.83 23.92 -12.22
CA LEU A 334 -2.52 23.10 -13.21
C LEU A 334 -2.17 23.50 -14.64
N GLN A 335 -2.10 24.81 -14.92
CA GLN A 335 -1.71 25.32 -16.24
C GLN A 335 -0.28 24.91 -16.57
N ARG A 336 0.67 25.17 -15.68
CA ARG A 336 2.09 24.80 -15.89
C ARG A 336 2.26 23.29 -16.09
N PHE A 337 1.61 22.49 -15.28
CA PHE A 337 1.71 21.04 -15.40
C PHE A 337 1.14 20.54 -16.74
N LYS A 338 0.00 21.09 -17.21
CA LYS A 338 -0.56 20.75 -18.51
C LYS A 338 0.39 21.11 -19.65
N ASP A 339 1.06 22.25 -19.57
CA ASP A 339 2.02 22.71 -20.60
C ASP A 339 3.24 21.77 -20.67
N GLU A 340 3.69 21.22 -19.53
CA GLU A 340 4.81 20.26 -19.46
C GLU A 340 4.45 18.85 -19.98
N VAL A 341 3.18 18.46 -19.96
CA VAL A 341 2.72 17.12 -20.40
C VAL A 341 1.96 17.11 -21.70
N ALA A 342 1.79 18.27 -22.36
CA ALA A 342 1.05 18.49 -23.62
C ALA A 342 1.68 17.76 -24.89
#